data_350cf4f323a28d41ca65211a697b5665
#
_entry.id   350cf4f323a28d41ca65211a697b5665
#
_cell.length_a   1.000
_cell.length_b   1.000
_cell.length_c   1.000
_cell.angle_alpha   90.00
_cell.angle_beta   90.00
_cell.angle_gamma   90.00
#
_symmetry.space_group_name_H-M   'P 1'
#
loop_
_entity.id
_entity.type
_entity.pdbx_description
1 polymer ?
#
loop_
_entity_poly.entity_id
_entity_poly.type
_entity_poly.pdbx_seq_one_letter_code
_entity_poly.pdbx_strand_id
1 'polypeptide(L)'
;MVRRIEVTGAGGLRLAAWEFAEAPKIVPSQADPSQADSSRTDPATNGLSRTSSPPGVLLLHGLMGRASHWASTARWLSERHRAVALDQRGHGQSDKASEAEYTREAYIEDAEAALEQLGLGPAVLIGHAMGALTAWQLAAKRPDLVRGLIICDMRASALGAASQREWEDWFKAWPMPFATLADVRKWFGEDDPWVERPNPSRGEFYAEVMHESADGWRPVFEPEEMLKSRQTWVYDAHWEELAQVQCPALVVRGLDGELGRAESQEMVRVLPNGQYAEVADAGHLVHYDQPEAWRAAIEPFLDGVFTSR
;
A
#
# COMPACT_ATOMS: atom_id res chain seq x y z
N MET A 1 2.68 -16.97 -6.44
CA MET A 1 1.23 -17.26 -6.30
C MET A 1 0.59 -16.13 -5.51
N VAL A 2 -0.66 -15.76 -5.80
CA VAL A 2 -1.37 -14.72 -5.04
C VAL A 2 -2.59 -15.36 -4.39
N ARG A 3 -2.78 -15.17 -3.09
CA ARG A 3 -3.88 -15.71 -2.31
C ARG A 3 -4.71 -14.58 -1.71
N ARG A 4 -6.03 -14.60 -1.96
CA ARG A 4 -6.97 -13.70 -1.29
C ARG A 4 -7.30 -14.23 0.10
N ILE A 5 -7.27 -13.35 1.08
CA ILE A 5 -7.64 -13.62 2.47
C ILE A 5 -8.68 -12.58 2.87
N GLU A 6 -9.65 -13.00 3.68
CA GLU A 6 -10.64 -12.09 4.23
C GLU A 6 -10.22 -11.64 5.63
N VAL A 7 -10.38 -10.36 5.90
CA VAL A 7 -10.11 -9.72 7.19
C VAL A 7 -11.38 -8.99 7.63
N THR A 8 -11.72 -9.08 8.89
CA THR A 8 -12.81 -8.30 9.48
C THR A 8 -12.26 -6.99 10.02
N GLY A 9 -12.61 -5.90 9.37
CA GLY A 9 -12.21 -4.54 9.75
C GLY A 9 -13.14 -3.88 10.77
N ALA A 10 -12.95 -2.60 10.97
CA ALA A 10 -13.76 -1.77 11.85
C ALA A 10 -15.25 -1.83 11.47
N GLY A 11 -16.11 -1.89 12.48
CA GLY A 11 -17.55 -2.03 12.28
C GLY A 11 -17.99 -3.39 11.73
N GLY A 12 -17.09 -4.38 11.66
CA GLY A 12 -17.38 -5.70 11.08
C GLY A 12 -17.31 -5.73 9.54
N LEU A 13 -16.77 -4.67 8.92
CA LEU A 13 -16.62 -4.59 7.47
C LEU A 13 -15.69 -5.68 6.95
N ARG A 14 -16.08 -6.34 5.87
CA ARG A 14 -15.24 -7.35 5.22
C ARG A 14 -14.19 -6.67 4.31
N LEU A 15 -12.93 -6.97 4.57
CA LEU A 15 -11.80 -6.47 3.80
C LEU A 15 -11.13 -7.60 3.03
N ALA A 16 -10.65 -7.30 1.83
CA ALA A 16 -9.87 -8.22 1.01
C ALA A 16 -8.37 -7.93 1.16
N ALA A 17 -7.63 -8.89 1.70
CA ALA A 17 -6.18 -8.87 1.75
C ALA A 17 -5.61 -9.85 0.71
N TRP A 18 -4.51 -9.47 0.07
CA TRP A 18 -3.87 -10.24 -0.98
C TRP A 18 -2.44 -10.57 -0.58
N GLU A 19 -2.23 -11.84 -0.26
CA GLU A 19 -0.90 -12.34 0.11
C GLU A 19 -0.16 -12.82 -1.14
N PHE A 20 1.03 -12.28 -1.32
CA PHE A 20 1.95 -12.65 -2.38
C PHE A 20 2.95 -13.67 -1.82
N ALA A 21 3.03 -14.82 -2.47
CA ALA A 21 3.96 -15.87 -2.09
C ALA A 21 4.80 -16.27 -3.30
N GLU A 22 6.07 -16.57 -3.07
CA GLU A 22 6.92 -17.18 -4.10
C GLU A 22 6.28 -18.51 -4.56
N ALA A 23 6.33 -18.79 -5.85
CA ALA A 23 5.95 -20.11 -6.32
C ALA A 23 6.90 -21.15 -5.67
N PRO A 24 6.40 -22.28 -5.15
CA PRO A 24 7.26 -23.27 -4.56
C PRO A 24 8.34 -23.66 -5.58
N LYS A 25 9.60 -23.47 -5.21
CA LYS A 25 10.73 -23.95 -6.01
C LYS A 25 10.57 -25.48 -6.08
N ILE A 26 10.25 -26.01 -7.26
CA ILE A 26 10.28 -27.45 -7.50
C ILE A 26 11.76 -27.83 -7.46
N VAL A 27 12.22 -28.25 -6.29
CA VAL A 27 13.51 -28.93 -6.17
C VAL A 27 13.29 -30.29 -6.83
N PRO A 28 13.97 -30.61 -7.95
CA PRO A 28 13.87 -31.94 -8.50
C PRO A 28 14.36 -32.91 -7.41
N SER A 29 13.49 -33.82 -6.98
CA SER A 29 13.86 -34.91 -6.09
C SER A 29 14.93 -35.72 -6.79
N GLN A 30 16.17 -35.54 -6.41
CA GLN A 30 17.22 -36.55 -6.65
C GLN A 30 16.94 -37.66 -5.65
N ALA A 31 16.04 -38.57 -6.00
CA ALA A 31 15.93 -39.83 -5.35
C ALA A 31 17.14 -40.66 -5.78
N ASP A 32 18.13 -40.71 -4.92
CA ASP A 32 19.17 -41.72 -4.99
C ASP A 32 18.63 -43.00 -4.28
N PRO A 33 18.41 -44.13 -4.97
CA PRO A 33 17.84 -45.32 -4.37
C PRO A 33 18.94 -46.27 -3.86
N SER A 34 19.89 -45.77 -3.10
CA SER A 34 20.87 -46.70 -2.45
C SER A 34 21.36 -46.10 -1.12
N GLN A 35 20.59 -46.33 -0.07
CA GLN A 35 21.13 -46.61 1.27
C GLN A 35 19.97 -46.88 2.25
N ALA A 36 19.53 -48.14 2.26
CA ALA A 36 18.86 -48.70 3.42
C ALA A 36 19.95 -49.16 4.38
N ASP A 37 20.16 -48.47 5.48
CA ASP A 37 20.79 -49.08 6.66
C ASP A 37 19.99 -48.77 7.92
N SER A 38 19.71 -49.85 8.60
CA SER A 38 18.88 -49.96 9.78
C SER A 38 19.69 -49.68 11.05
N SER A 39 18.99 -49.18 12.05
CA SER A 39 19.36 -49.12 13.47
C SER A 39 20.04 -47.83 13.94
N ARG A 40 19.24 -46.98 14.60
CA ARG A 40 19.48 -46.55 15.99
C ARG A 40 18.29 -45.73 16.49
N THR A 41 17.60 -46.29 17.45
CA THR A 41 16.67 -45.61 18.36
C THR A 41 17.46 -44.76 19.33
N ASP A 42 17.17 -43.48 19.38
CA ASP A 42 17.45 -42.61 20.52
C ASP A 42 16.28 -41.66 20.79
N PRO A 43 15.93 -41.40 22.06
CA PRO A 43 14.65 -40.81 22.44
C PRO A 43 14.67 -39.30 22.46
N ALA A 44 13.55 -38.77 22.01
CA ALA A 44 12.92 -37.50 22.35
C ALA A 44 13.81 -36.38 22.92
N THR A 45 14.14 -35.43 22.05
CA THR A 45 14.19 -34.05 22.45
C THR A 45 13.18 -33.28 21.58
N ASN A 46 12.02 -33.03 22.18
CA ASN A 46 11.01 -32.11 21.67
C ASN A 46 11.56 -30.65 21.72
N GLY A 47 12.43 -30.33 20.81
CA GLY A 47 12.80 -28.99 20.45
C GLY A 47 11.96 -28.57 19.24
N LEU A 48 10.74 -28.09 19.46
CA LEU A 48 10.01 -27.31 18.46
C LEU A 48 10.89 -26.10 18.11
N SER A 49 11.73 -26.27 17.12
CA SER A 49 12.31 -25.13 16.41
C SER A 49 11.11 -24.31 15.89
N ARG A 50 10.78 -23.23 16.60
CA ARG A 50 9.90 -22.18 16.08
C ARG A 50 10.66 -21.63 14.88
N THR A 51 10.37 -22.14 13.69
CA THR A 51 10.70 -21.44 12.45
C THR A 51 9.95 -20.12 12.56
N SER A 52 10.68 -19.05 12.90
CA SER A 52 10.10 -17.71 12.92
C SER A 52 9.54 -17.44 11.52
N SER A 53 8.24 -17.18 11.46
CA SER A 53 7.61 -16.77 10.21
C SER A 53 8.41 -15.61 9.62
N PRO A 54 8.55 -15.52 8.29
CA PRO A 54 9.23 -14.38 7.66
C PRO A 54 8.61 -13.06 8.15
N PRO A 55 9.43 -12.01 8.32
CA PRO A 55 8.92 -10.71 8.73
C PRO A 55 7.83 -10.20 7.79
N GLY A 56 6.76 -9.65 8.36
CA GLY A 56 5.59 -9.18 7.61
C GLY A 56 5.80 -7.79 7.01
N VAL A 57 5.22 -7.59 5.82
CA VAL A 57 5.06 -6.29 5.17
C VAL A 57 3.59 -6.11 4.81
N LEU A 58 3.00 -5.01 5.23
CA LEU A 58 1.65 -4.60 4.84
C LEU A 58 1.72 -3.40 3.89
N LEU A 59 1.07 -3.52 2.73
CA LEU A 59 1.04 -2.54 1.66
C LEU A 59 -0.34 -1.89 1.60
N LEU A 60 -0.40 -0.54 1.71
CA LEU A 60 -1.62 0.26 1.73
C LEU A 60 -1.63 1.23 0.54
N HIS A 61 -2.60 1.07 -0.36
CA HIS A 61 -2.74 1.91 -1.56
C HIS A 61 -3.31 3.31 -1.24
N GLY A 62 -3.17 4.23 -2.18
CA GLY A 62 -3.79 5.56 -2.13
C GLY A 62 -5.29 5.56 -2.43
N LEU A 63 -5.93 6.73 -2.31
CA LEU A 63 -7.33 6.93 -2.70
C LEU A 63 -7.54 6.46 -4.15
N MET A 64 -8.68 5.87 -4.44
CA MET A 64 -9.03 5.23 -5.73
C MET A 64 -8.13 4.04 -6.13
N GLY A 65 -7.15 3.68 -5.32
CA GLY A 65 -6.26 2.57 -5.58
C GLY A 65 -6.86 1.21 -5.22
N ARG A 66 -6.04 0.18 -5.36
CA ARG A 66 -6.35 -1.20 -4.95
C ARG A 66 -5.07 -2.00 -4.71
N ALA A 67 -5.20 -3.14 -4.10
CA ALA A 67 -4.06 -4.00 -3.75
C ALA A 67 -3.19 -4.40 -4.95
N SER A 68 -3.77 -4.56 -6.15
CA SER A 68 -3.02 -4.94 -7.36
C SER A 68 -2.01 -3.88 -7.80
N HIS A 69 -2.21 -2.61 -7.46
CA HIS A 69 -1.24 -1.54 -7.73
C HIS A 69 0.12 -1.78 -7.04
N TRP A 70 0.13 -2.59 -5.99
CA TRP A 70 1.34 -3.03 -5.32
C TRP A 70 1.95 -4.32 -5.88
N ALA A 71 1.36 -4.92 -6.94
CA ALA A 71 1.73 -6.26 -7.38
C ALA A 71 3.22 -6.42 -7.73
N SER A 72 3.84 -5.42 -8.37
CA SER A 72 5.28 -5.43 -8.68
C SER A 72 6.12 -5.44 -7.40
N THR A 73 5.87 -4.49 -6.50
CA THR A 73 6.55 -4.38 -5.20
C THR A 73 6.33 -5.62 -4.33
N ALA A 74 5.08 -6.10 -4.23
CA ALA A 74 4.73 -7.23 -3.38
C ALA A 74 5.34 -8.55 -3.85
N ARG A 75 5.43 -8.79 -5.17
CA ARG A 75 6.12 -9.98 -5.70
C ARG A 75 7.61 -9.96 -5.37
N TRP A 76 8.28 -8.82 -5.54
CA TRP A 76 9.68 -8.67 -5.16
C TRP A 76 9.88 -8.87 -3.65
N LEU A 77 9.06 -8.25 -2.80
CA LEU A 77 9.12 -8.42 -1.36
C LEU A 77 8.91 -9.88 -0.94
N SER A 78 8.04 -10.61 -1.66
CA SER A 78 7.70 -12.01 -1.33
C SER A 78 8.85 -13.00 -1.51
N GLU A 79 9.96 -12.58 -2.12
CA GLU A 79 11.17 -13.39 -2.20
C GLU A 79 11.83 -13.59 -0.82
N ARG A 80 11.66 -12.64 0.10
CA ARG A 80 12.32 -12.63 1.43
C ARG A 80 11.38 -12.36 2.60
N HIS A 81 10.19 -11.83 2.33
CA HIS A 81 9.25 -11.36 3.35
C HIS A 81 7.85 -11.88 3.07
N ARG A 82 7.02 -11.90 4.09
CA ARG A 82 5.60 -12.14 3.92
C ARG A 82 4.91 -10.84 3.50
N ALA A 83 4.62 -10.65 2.22
CA ALA A 83 4.04 -9.44 1.65
C ALA A 83 2.53 -9.58 1.48
N VAL A 84 1.78 -8.66 2.09
CA VAL A 84 0.32 -8.58 1.98
C VAL A 84 -0.08 -7.17 1.55
N ALA A 85 -0.91 -7.06 0.52
CA ALA A 85 -1.55 -5.81 0.12
C ALA A 85 -3.04 -5.83 0.51
N LEU A 86 -3.51 -4.75 1.13
CA LEU A 86 -4.90 -4.60 1.58
C LEU A 86 -5.68 -3.76 0.56
N ASP A 87 -6.82 -4.25 0.11
CA ASP A 87 -7.86 -3.38 -0.44
C ASP A 87 -8.51 -2.67 0.75
N GLN A 88 -8.27 -1.37 0.90
CA GLN A 88 -8.83 -0.60 2.01
C GLN A 88 -10.35 -0.45 1.86
N ARG A 89 -11.07 -0.09 2.94
CA ARG A 89 -12.53 0.09 2.91
C ARG A 89 -13.00 0.93 1.72
N GLY A 90 -14.05 0.52 1.05
CA GLY A 90 -14.60 1.19 -0.13
C GLY A 90 -13.81 0.98 -1.43
N HIS A 91 -12.71 0.20 -1.41
CA HIS A 91 -11.84 0.01 -2.55
C HIS A 91 -11.70 -1.48 -2.93
N GLY A 92 -11.34 -1.72 -4.19
CA GLY A 92 -11.01 -3.04 -4.70
C GLY A 92 -12.12 -4.08 -4.47
N GLN A 93 -11.81 -5.14 -3.74
CA GLN A 93 -12.75 -6.21 -3.37
C GLN A 93 -13.18 -6.18 -1.89
N SER A 94 -12.81 -5.12 -1.17
CA SER A 94 -13.35 -4.84 0.16
C SER A 94 -14.77 -4.30 0.05
N ASP A 95 -15.56 -4.50 1.12
CA ASP A 95 -16.89 -3.97 1.16
C ASP A 95 -16.89 -2.43 1.15
N LYS A 96 -17.95 -1.87 0.59
CA LYS A 96 -18.25 -0.45 0.66
C LYS A 96 -18.76 -0.13 2.05
N ALA A 97 -18.23 0.92 2.66
CA ALA A 97 -18.68 1.42 3.94
C ALA A 97 -19.92 2.34 3.75
N SER A 98 -20.74 2.49 4.78
CA SER A 98 -21.70 3.58 4.80
C SER A 98 -20.99 4.93 4.95
N GLU A 99 -21.67 6.03 4.60
CA GLU A 99 -21.07 7.36 4.65
C GLU A 99 -20.43 7.73 6.00
N ALA A 100 -21.07 7.31 7.09
CA ALA A 100 -20.61 7.58 8.46
C ALA A 100 -19.37 6.75 8.86
N GLU A 101 -19.00 5.75 8.08
CA GLU A 101 -17.93 4.81 8.40
C GLU A 101 -16.62 5.11 7.66
N TYR A 102 -16.60 6.12 6.79
CA TYR A 102 -15.35 6.65 6.24
C TYR A 102 -14.75 7.65 7.25
N THR A 103 -14.02 7.14 8.26
CA THR A 103 -13.30 7.95 9.25
C THR A 103 -11.83 7.55 9.29
N ARG A 104 -10.95 8.45 9.79
CA ARG A 104 -9.52 8.10 9.94
C ARG A 104 -9.32 6.94 10.90
N GLU A 105 -10.07 6.94 11.99
CA GLU A 105 -10.07 5.87 13.00
C GLU A 105 -10.39 4.52 12.36
N ALA A 106 -11.41 4.48 11.51
CA ALA A 106 -11.83 3.25 10.86
C ALA A 106 -10.76 2.72 9.87
N TYR A 107 -10.07 3.59 9.12
CA TYR A 107 -8.94 3.18 8.27
C TYR A 107 -7.76 2.63 9.10
N ILE A 108 -7.47 3.24 10.24
CA ILE A 108 -6.42 2.79 11.15
C ILE A 108 -6.78 1.42 11.75
N GLU A 109 -8.01 1.26 12.23
CA GLU A 109 -8.51 0.01 12.79
C GLU A 109 -8.55 -1.13 11.76
N ASP A 110 -8.83 -0.84 10.50
CA ASP A 110 -8.75 -1.82 9.41
C ASP A 110 -7.33 -2.34 9.20
N ALA A 111 -6.36 -1.44 9.16
CA ALA A 111 -4.96 -1.81 9.00
C ALA A 111 -4.42 -2.55 10.24
N GLU A 112 -4.83 -2.14 11.45
CA GLU A 112 -4.57 -2.83 12.71
C GLU A 112 -5.12 -4.25 12.68
N ALA A 113 -6.40 -4.41 12.33
CA ALA A 113 -7.06 -5.71 12.20
C ALA A 113 -6.35 -6.63 11.18
N ALA A 114 -5.89 -6.08 10.06
CA ALA A 114 -5.12 -6.84 9.08
C ALA A 114 -3.80 -7.35 9.67
N LEU A 115 -3.05 -6.52 10.40
CA LEU A 115 -1.81 -6.94 11.05
C LEU A 115 -2.05 -8.06 12.08
N GLU A 116 -3.07 -7.92 12.92
CA GLU A 116 -3.37 -8.86 14.00
C GLU A 116 -3.93 -10.17 13.47
N GLN A 117 -4.99 -10.13 12.64
CA GLN A 117 -5.64 -11.35 12.13
C GLN A 117 -4.74 -12.16 11.21
N LEU A 118 -3.85 -11.50 10.47
CA LEU A 118 -2.90 -12.19 9.59
C LEU A 118 -1.60 -12.57 10.31
N GLY A 119 -1.39 -12.12 11.55
CA GLY A 119 -0.17 -12.38 12.31
C GLY A 119 1.07 -11.81 11.63
N LEU A 120 0.98 -10.58 11.09
CA LEU A 120 2.08 -9.91 10.38
C LEU A 120 2.99 -9.11 11.30
N GLY A 121 2.48 -8.67 12.46
CA GLY A 121 3.21 -7.76 13.34
C GLY A 121 4.33 -8.41 14.18
N PRO A 122 5.34 -7.65 14.58
CA PRO A 122 5.65 -6.29 14.14
C PRO A 122 6.07 -6.25 12.66
N ALA A 123 5.36 -5.49 11.85
CA ALA A 123 5.52 -5.44 10.40
C ALA A 123 6.18 -4.14 9.91
N VAL A 124 6.69 -4.15 8.70
CA VAL A 124 6.94 -2.92 7.95
C VAL A 124 5.65 -2.51 7.25
N LEU A 125 5.24 -1.26 7.43
CA LEU A 125 4.13 -0.65 6.69
C LEU A 125 4.68 0.14 5.51
N ILE A 126 4.13 -0.09 4.33
CA ILE A 126 4.42 0.68 3.11
C ILE A 126 3.11 1.28 2.63
N GLY A 127 2.99 2.59 2.69
CA GLY A 127 1.79 3.29 2.26
C GLY A 127 2.04 4.27 1.14
N HIS A 128 1.08 4.42 0.23
CA HIS A 128 1.05 5.44 -0.81
C HIS A 128 -0.10 6.43 -0.54
N ALA A 129 0.17 7.73 -0.62
CA ALA A 129 -0.83 8.79 -0.45
C ALA A 129 -1.70 8.56 0.81
N MET A 130 -3.04 8.46 0.69
CA MET A 130 -3.94 8.13 1.80
C MET A 130 -3.50 6.90 2.61
N GLY A 131 -2.98 5.87 1.95
CA GLY A 131 -2.46 4.67 2.62
C GLY A 131 -1.21 4.95 3.45
N ALA A 132 -0.38 5.92 3.05
CA ALA A 132 0.76 6.37 3.86
C ALA A 132 0.30 7.10 5.12
N LEU A 133 -0.73 7.94 5.02
CA LEU A 133 -1.33 8.59 6.19
C LEU A 133 -1.88 7.55 7.18
N THR A 134 -2.61 6.56 6.69
CA THR A 134 -3.09 5.43 7.51
C THR A 134 -1.91 4.72 8.20
N ALA A 135 -0.83 4.46 7.46
CA ALA A 135 0.35 3.76 7.97
C ALA A 135 1.05 4.52 9.10
N TRP A 136 1.28 5.84 8.96
CA TRP A 136 1.94 6.58 10.04
C TRP A 136 1.04 6.83 11.24
N GLN A 137 -0.26 7.03 11.05
CA GLN A 137 -1.22 7.13 12.15
C GLN A 137 -1.30 5.82 12.95
N LEU A 138 -1.28 4.67 12.26
CA LEU A 138 -1.19 3.37 12.92
C LEU A 138 0.16 3.20 13.65
N ALA A 139 1.28 3.58 13.04
CA ALA A 139 2.59 3.50 13.67
C ALA A 139 2.71 4.37 14.93
N ALA A 140 2.06 5.53 14.94
CA ALA A 140 1.96 6.40 16.12
C ALA A 140 1.08 5.79 17.23
N LYS A 141 -0.06 5.20 16.85
CA LYS A 141 -1.04 4.59 17.77
C LYS A 141 -0.56 3.25 18.34
N ARG A 142 0.06 2.41 17.52
CA ARG A 142 0.45 1.02 17.84
C ARG A 142 1.94 0.76 17.50
N PRO A 143 2.87 1.40 18.20
CA PRO A 143 4.31 1.20 17.97
C PRO A 143 4.76 -0.25 18.19
N ASP A 144 3.99 -1.04 18.95
CA ASP A 144 4.20 -2.47 19.17
C ASP A 144 3.97 -3.34 17.92
N LEU A 145 3.14 -2.88 16.98
CA LEU A 145 2.81 -3.60 15.75
C LEU A 145 3.67 -3.17 14.54
N VAL A 146 4.39 -2.05 14.63
CA VAL A 146 5.10 -1.47 13.48
C VAL A 146 6.59 -1.36 13.76
N ARG A 147 7.40 -2.08 13.00
CA ARG A 147 8.85 -2.06 13.10
C ARG A 147 9.55 -1.12 12.14
N GLY A 148 8.86 -0.64 11.11
CA GLY A 148 9.38 0.30 10.12
C GLY A 148 8.26 0.84 9.25
N LEU A 149 8.47 2.01 8.68
CA LEU A 149 7.46 2.75 7.93
C LEU A 149 8.05 3.33 6.63
N ILE A 150 7.37 3.15 5.50
CA ILE A 150 7.68 3.82 4.25
C ILE A 150 6.47 4.67 3.84
N ILE A 151 6.68 5.98 3.75
CA ILE A 151 5.71 7.00 3.37
C ILE A 151 5.98 7.38 1.91
N CYS A 152 5.10 6.97 0.99
CA CYS A 152 5.23 7.25 -0.43
C CYS A 152 4.29 8.38 -0.84
N ASP A 153 4.87 9.51 -1.20
CA ASP A 153 4.26 10.69 -1.82
C ASP A 153 2.95 11.16 -1.15
N MET A 154 2.98 11.36 0.17
CA MET A 154 1.89 11.91 0.96
C MET A 154 2.36 13.10 1.80
N ARG A 155 1.57 14.15 1.83
CA ARG A 155 1.80 15.40 2.57
C ARG A 155 1.27 15.28 4.00
N ALA A 156 1.96 15.93 4.94
CA ALA A 156 1.48 16.09 6.32
C ALA A 156 0.68 17.40 6.53
N SER A 157 0.82 18.36 5.61
CA SER A 157 0.09 19.64 5.67
C SER A 157 -1.33 19.49 5.13
N ALA A 158 -2.25 20.27 5.69
CA ALA A 158 -3.62 20.39 5.19
C ALA A 158 -3.64 20.92 3.73
N LEU A 159 -4.48 20.34 2.91
CA LEU A 159 -4.73 20.80 1.53
C LEU A 159 -5.88 21.80 1.44
N GLY A 160 -6.85 21.66 2.32
CA GLY A 160 -7.97 22.62 2.49
C GLY A 160 -9.07 22.51 1.46
N ALA A 161 -10.07 23.40 1.61
CA ALA A 161 -11.32 23.37 0.85
C ALA A 161 -11.15 23.65 -0.66
N ALA A 162 -10.12 24.37 -1.06
CA ALA A 162 -9.85 24.61 -2.48
C ALA A 162 -9.49 23.28 -3.17
N SER A 163 -8.57 22.53 -2.61
CA SER A 163 -8.18 21.22 -3.13
C SER A 163 -9.33 20.21 -3.12
N GLN A 164 -10.24 20.26 -2.13
CA GLN A 164 -11.43 19.41 -2.15
C GLN A 164 -12.35 19.74 -3.34
N ARG A 165 -12.59 21.02 -3.62
CA ARG A 165 -13.39 21.45 -4.78
C ARG A 165 -12.75 21.08 -6.12
N GLU A 166 -11.43 21.20 -6.24
CA GLU A 166 -10.71 20.77 -7.45
C GLU A 166 -10.97 19.28 -7.76
N TRP A 167 -10.98 18.44 -6.73
CA TRP A 167 -11.30 17.03 -6.88
C TRP A 167 -12.77 16.77 -7.25
N GLU A 168 -13.71 17.53 -6.67
CA GLU A 168 -15.12 17.46 -7.04
C GLU A 168 -15.34 17.81 -8.52
N ASP A 169 -14.67 18.87 -8.99
CA ASP A 169 -14.76 19.29 -10.38
C ASP A 169 -14.04 18.34 -11.33
N TRP A 170 -12.94 17.77 -10.91
CA TRP A 170 -12.24 16.75 -11.68
C TRP A 170 -13.08 15.48 -11.87
N PHE A 171 -13.73 14.94 -10.83
CA PHE A 171 -14.64 13.80 -10.98
C PHE A 171 -15.82 14.10 -11.92
N LYS A 172 -16.37 15.32 -11.89
CA LYS A 172 -17.43 15.76 -12.81
C LYS A 172 -16.97 15.82 -14.28
N ALA A 173 -15.68 16.05 -14.50
CA ALA A 173 -15.09 16.11 -15.82
C ALA A 173 -14.86 14.75 -16.48
N TRP A 174 -14.94 13.65 -15.71
CA TRP A 174 -14.74 12.31 -16.27
C TRP A 174 -15.81 12.00 -17.32
N PRO A 175 -15.44 11.59 -18.55
CA PRO A 175 -16.40 11.29 -19.62
C PRO A 175 -17.04 9.90 -19.42
N MET A 176 -17.69 9.70 -18.28
CA MET A 176 -18.33 8.43 -17.92
C MET A 176 -19.71 8.25 -18.54
N PRO A 177 -20.05 7.02 -18.95
CA PRO A 177 -19.19 5.84 -19.05
C PRO A 177 -18.18 5.96 -20.19
N PHE A 178 -16.97 5.40 -20.02
CA PHE A 178 -16.02 5.30 -21.13
C PHE A 178 -16.46 4.18 -22.10
N ALA A 179 -16.33 4.44 -23.40
CA ALA A 179 -16.77 3.45 -24.40
C ALA A 179 -15.89 2.17 -24.38
N THR A 180 -14.59 2.36 -24.21
CA THR A 180 -13.61 1.25 -24.16
C THR A 180 -12.57 1.45 -23.06
N LEU A 181 -11.88 0.38 -22.68
CA LEU A 181 -10.75 0.45 -21.75
C LEU A 181 -9.55 1.23 -22.36
N ALA A 182 -9.46 1.28 -23.69
CA ALA A 182 -8.47 2.12 -24.38
C ALA A 182 -8.77 3.61 -24.19
N ASP A 183 -10.05 4.02 -24.20
CA ASP A 183 -10.45 5.39 -23.91
C ASP A 183 -10.14 5.79 -22.47
N VAL A 184 -10.30 4.86 -21.51
CA VAL A 184 -9.87 5.06 -20.12
C VAL A 184 -8.38 5.39 -20.06
N ARG A 185 -7.54 4.52 -20.67
CA ARG A 185 -6.09 4.72 -20.70
C ARG A 185 -5.69 6.05 -21.32
N LYS A 186 -6.31 6.35 -22.45
CA LYS A 186 -6.04 7.61 -23.15
C LYS A 186 -6.42 8.81 -22.32
N TRP A 187 -7.62 8.80 -21.75
CA TRP A 187 -8.10 9.95 -20.97
C TRP A 187 -7.19 10.20 -19.76
N PHE A 188 -6.99 9.20 -18.91
CA PHE A 188 -6.17 9.34 -17.70
C PHE A 188 -4.67 9.49 -17.98
N GLY A 189 -4.19 9.00 -19.10
CA GLY A 189 -2.78 9.08 -19.47
C GLY A 189 -2.39 10.31 -20.30
N GLU A 190 -3.37 10.95 -20.99
CA GLU A 190 -3.08 12.01 -21.95
C GLU A 190 -4.05 13.19 -21.89
N ASP A 191 -5.37 12.92 -21.89
CA ASP A 191 -6.40 13.95 -22.14
C ASP A 191 -6.91 14.62 -20.83
N ASP A 192 -6.65 14.04 -19.66
CA ASP A 192 -7.04 14.55 -18.35
C ASP A 192 -6.36 15.91 -18.10
N PRO A 193 -7.12 16.96 -17.67
CA PRO A 193 -6.57 18.30 -17.39
C PRO A 193 -5.41 18.33 -16.38
N TRP A 194 -5.23 17.28 -15.58
CA TRP A 194 -4.12 17.17 -14.63
C TRP A 194 -2.87 16.51 -15.21
N VAL A 195 -2.90 16.12 -16.49
CA VAL A 195 -1.76 15.52 -17.18
C VAL A 195 -1.00 16.59 -17.96
N GLU A 196 0.12 17.04 -17.44
CA GLU A 196 0.99 17.99 -18.13
C GLU A 196 1.79 17.35 -19.26
N ARG A 197 2.12 16.08 -19.12
CA ARG A 197 2.86 15.27 -20.10
C ARG A 197 2.27 13.87 -20.15
N PRO A 198 2.20 13.23 -21.33
CA PRO A 198 1.67 11.86 -21.44
C PRO A 198 2.30 10.92 -20.42
N ASN A 199 1.46 10.24 -19.66
CA ASN A 199 1.85 9.25 -18.65
C ASN A 199 1.07 7.94 -18.84
N PRO A 200 1.59 6.98 -19.61
CA PRO A 200 0.93 5.69 -19.84
C PRO A 200 0.72 4.90 -18.55
N SER A 201 1.62 4.99 -17.57
CA SER A 201 1.48 4.32 -16.26
C SER A 201 0.24 4.80 -15.53
N ARG A 202 -0.04 6.10 -15.57
CA ARG A 202 -1.27 6.68 -14.99
C ARG A 202 -2.52 6.17 -15.71
N GLY A 203 -2.46 6.04 -17.03
CA GLY A 203 -3.56 5.43 -17.81
C GLY A 203 -3.83 3.98 -17.40
N GLU A 204 -2.80 3.15 -17.24
CA GLU A 204 -2.94 1.77 -16.76
C GLU A 204 -3.42 1.70 -15.31
N PHE A 205 -2.94 2.57 -14.43
CA PHE A 205 -3.37 2.63 -13.02
C PHE A 205 -4.89 2.80 -12.92
N TYR A 206 -5.47 3.75 -13.68
CA TYR A 206 -6.91 3.95 -13.69
C TYR A 206 -7.67 2.86 -14.45
N ALA A 207 -7.08 2.28 -15.49
CA ALA A 207 -7.69 1.14 -16.19
C ALA A 207 -7.88 -0.07 -15.27
N GLU A 208 -6.98 -0.31 -14.32
CA GLU A 208 -7.10 -1.41 -13.35
C GLU A 208 -8.29 -1.25 -12.39
N VAL A 209 -8.76 -0.04 -12.15
CA VAL A 209 -9.89 0.22 -11.24
C VAL A 209 -11.22 0.41 -11.98
N MET A 210 -11.27 0.09 -13.26
CA MET A 210 -12.50 0.10 -14.05
C MET A 210 -13.10 -1.30 -14.17
N HIS A 211 -14.41 -1.36 -14.33
CA HIS A 211 -15.13 -2.55 -14.70
C HIS A 211 -16.06 -2.30 -15.88
N GLU A 212 -16.32 -3.32 -16.67
CA GLU A 212 -17.28 -3.26 -17.76
C GLU A 212 -18.71 -3.32 -17.21
N SER A 213 -19.54 -2.37 -17.62
CA SER A 213 -20.96 -2.29 -17.33
C SER A 213 -21.78 -2.39 -18.62
N ALA A 214 -23.11 -2.42 -18.52
CA ALA A 214 -23.99 -2.54 -19.69
C ALA A 214 -23.88 -1.38 -20.70
N ASP A 215 -23.44 -0.20 -20.22
CA ASP A 215 -23.35 1.05 -21.00
C ASP A 215 -21.89 1.52 -21.23
N GLY A 216 -20.90 0.73 -20.80
CA GLY A 216 -19.48 1.05 -20.96
C GLY A 216 -18.66 0.79 -19.69
N TRP A 217 -17.48 1.40 -19.62
CA TRP A 217 -16.53 1.23 -18.51
C TRP A 217 -16.73 2.28 -17.43
N ARG A 218 -16.79 1.85 -16.17
CA ARG A 218 -16.99 2.67 -14.98
C ARG A 218 -16.01 2.26 -13.88
N PRO A 219 -15.68 3.18 -12.93
CA PRO A 219 -14.85 2.81 -11.78
C PRO A 219 -15.57 1.79 -10.90
N VAL A 220 -14.80 0.97 -10.20
CA VAL A 220 -15.30 0.01 -9.19
C VAL A 220 -15.74 0.69 -7.89
N PHE A 221 -15.49 1.97 -7.75
CA PHE A 221 -15.87 2.83 -6.63
C PHE A 221 -16.83 3.93 -7.10
N GLU A 222 -17.53 4.56 -6.16
CA GLU A 222 -18.34 5.74 -6.45
C GLU A 222 -17.52 7.02 -6.16
N PRO A 223 -17.48 8.01 -7.08
CA PRO A 223 -16.76 9.27 -6.86
C PRO A 223 -17.12 9.97 -5.55
N GLU A 224 -18.40 9.95 -5.17
CA GLU A 224 -18.90 10.55 -3.94
C GLU A 224 -18.31 9.88 -2.69
N GLU A 225 -18.12 8.55 -2.71
CA GLU A 225 -17.48 7.81 -1.61
C GLU A 225 -16.00 8.21 -1.48
N MET A 226 -15.32 8.38 -2.61
CA MET A 226 -13.92 8.84 -2.63
C MET A 226 -13.79 10.26 -2.08
N LEU A 227 -14.69 11.16 -2.45
CA LEU A 227 -14.72 12.52 -1.91
C LEU A 227 -14.97 12.54 -0.40
N LYS A 228 -15.85 11.70 0.11
CA LYS A 228 -16.09 11.54 1.55
C LYS A 228 -14.88 10.98 2.28
N SER A 229 -14.27 9.94 1.75
CA SER A 229 -13.02 9.43 2.29
C SER A 229 -11.96 10.53 2.37
N ARG A 230 -11.81 11.33 1.30
CA ARG A 230 -10.86 12.45 1.24
C ARG A 230 -11.15 13.55 2.27
N GLN A 231 -12.42 13.85 2.54
CA GLN A 231 -12.83 14.83 3.57
C GLN A 231 -12.31 14.49 4.96
N THR A 232 -12.02 13.25 5.26
CA THR A 232 -11.54 12.81 6.59
C THR A 232 -10.10 13.27 6.89
N TRP A 233 -9.38 13.80 5.90
CA TRP A 233 -7.97 14.17 6.07
C TRP A 233 -7.53 15.43 5.31
N VAL A 234 -8.30 15.92 4.35
CA VAL A 234 -7.88 17.03 3.48
C VAL A 234 -7.82 18.38 4.20
N TYR A 235 -8.61 18.54 5.26
CA TYR A 235 -8.75 19.81 6.00
C TYR A 235 -7.76 19.99 7.14
N ASP A 236 -7.19 18.90 7.60
CA ASP A 236 -6.34 18.87 8.79
C ASP A 236 -4.87 18.64 8.43
N ALA A 237 -3.99 19.13 9.26
CA ALA A 237 -2.57 18.80 9.20
C ALA A 237 -2.27 17.64 10.16
N HIS A 238 -1.39 16.73 9.73
CA HIS A 238 -1.11 15.48 10.42
C HIS A 238 0.32 15.39 10.96
N TRP A 239 0.87 16.53 11.36
CA TRP A 239 2.23 16.65 11.89
C TRP A 239 2.38 16.03 13.28
N GLU A 240 1.33 16.10 14.10
CA GLU A 240 1.37 15.61 15.48
C GLU A 240 1.54 14.10 15.54
N GLU A 241 0.76 13.35 14.73
CA GLU A 241 0.87 11.91 14.67
C GLU A 241 2.21 11.49 14.05
N LEU A 242 2.68 12.24 13.02
CA LEU A 242 3.97 11.97 12.39
C LEU A 242 5.13 12.09 13.42
N ALA A 243 5.08 13.09 14.31
CA ALA A 243 6.07 13.29 15.38
C ALA A 243 6.06 12.16 16.44
N GLN A 244 4.99 11.38 16.54
CA GLN A 244 4.84 10.26 17.46
C GLN A 244 5.32 8.93 16.92
N VAL A 245 5.69 8.83 15.64
CA VAL A 245 6.21 7.61 15.01
C VAL A 245 7.57 7.27 15.61
N GLN A 246 7.68 6.13 16.28
CA GLN A 246 8.90 5.71 16.99
C GLN A 246 9.82 4.82 16.16
N CYS A 247 9.26 4.05 15.22
CA CYS A 247 10.05 3.17 14.37
C CYS A 247 10.87 3.96 13.33
N PRO A 248 11.91 3.36 12.73
CA PRO A 248 12.54 3.92 11.53
C PRO A 248 11.52 4.23 10.45
N ALA A 249 11.63 5.39 9.82
CA ALA A 249 10.70 5.83 8.79
C ALA A 249 11.44 6.41 7.58
N LEU A 250 11.02 6.03 6.37
CA LEU A 250 11.54 6.53 5.10
C LEU A 250 10.45 7.32 4.38
N VAL A 251 10.72 8.60 4.11
CA VAL A 251 9.88 9.45 3.24
C VAL A 251 10.41 9.35 1.81
N VAL A 252 9.57 8.88 0.89
CA VAL A 252 9.91 8.76 -0.54
C VAL A 252 9.00 9.66 -1.35
N ARG A 253 9.57 10.46 -2.24
CA ARG A 253 8.81 11.28 -3.20
C ARG A 253 9.21 10.98 -4.65
N GLY A 254 8.26 11.13 -5.57
CA GLY A 254 8.55 11.33 -6.98
C GLY A 254 9.04 12.76 -7.23
N LEU A 255 9.99 12.96 -8.10
CA LEU A 255 10.46 14.33 -8.40
C LEU A 255 9.36 15.18 -9.05
N ASP A 256 8.46 14.56 -9.81
CA ASP A 256 7.28 15.17 -10.43
C ASP A 256 5.98 14.84 -9.64
N GLY A 257 6.10 14.41 -8.36
CA GLY A 257 4.99 14.03 -7.49
C GLY A 257 4.36 15.20 -6.74
N GLU A 258 3.35 14.89 -5.93
CA GLU A 258 2.60 15.89 -5.16
C GLU A 258 3.34 16.36 -3.90
N LEU A 259 4.21 15.52 -3.33
CA LEU A 259 5.00 15.86 -2.16
C LEU A 259 6.20 16.72 -2.55
N GLY A 260 6.14 18.02 -2.24
CA GLY A 260 7.22 18.95 -2.48
C GLY A 260 8.47 18.65 -1.65
N ARG A 261 9.66 19.03 -2.17
CA ARG A 261 10.94 18.78 -1.50
C ARG A 261 11.03 19.44 -0.10
N ALA A 262 10.55 20.67 0.02
CA ALA A 262 10.59 21.39 1.30
C ALA A 262 9.78 20.67 2.39
N GLU A 263 8.57 20.23 2.05
CA GLU A 263 7.70 19.51 2.98
C GLU A 263 8.25 18.11 3.30
N SER A 264 8.77 17.36 2.33
CA SER A 264 9.39 16.07 2.59
C SER A 264 10.58 16.16 3.55
N GLN A 265 11.42 17.22 3.41
CA GLN A 265 12.52 17.47 4.35
C GLN A 265 12.02 17.87 5.74
N GLU A 266 10.90 18.61 5.83
CA GLU A 266 10.28 18.90 7.11
C GLU A 266 9.72 17.64 7.78
N MET A 267 9.04 16.78 7.02
CA MET A 267 8.56 15.48 7.52
C MET A 267 9.71 14.65 8.11
N VAL A 268 10.84 14.59 7.42
CA VAL A 268 12.03 13.87 7.92
C VAL A 268 12.58 14.49 9.21
N ARG A 269 12.53 15.82 9.35
CA ARG A 269 12.97 16.49 10.61
C ARG A 269 12.02 16.25 11.79
N VAL A 270 10.73 16.13 11.50
CA VAL A 270 9.69 15.86 12.52
C VAL A 270 9.72 14.41 12.97
N LEU A 271 10.02 13.47 12.07
CA LEU A 271 10.16 12.05 12.39
C LEU A 271 11.38 11.79 13.27
N PRO A 272 11.24 11.16 14.45
CA PRO A 272 12.38 10.86 15.34
C PRO A 272 13.51 10.05 14.66
N ASN A 273 13.16 9.15 13.75
CA ASN A 273 14.09 8.28 13.00
C ASN A 273 13.84 8.39 11.49
N GLY A 274 13.70 9.62 10.98
CA GLY A 274 13.34 9.91 9.59
C GLY A 274 14.52 9.78 8.62
N GLN A 275 14.27 9.17 7.46
CA GLN A 275 15.17 9.08 6.31
C GLN A 275 14.43 9.60 5.06
N TYR A 276 15.18 9.91 4.02
CA TYR A 276 14.66 10.50 2.79
C TYR A 276 15.18 9.80 1.55
N ALA A 277 14.32 9.61 0.55
CA ALA A 277 14.69 9.18 -0.79
C ALA A 277 13.87 9.91 -1.87
N GLU A 278 14.42 10.04 -3.06
CA GLU A 278 13.77 10.60 -4.26
C GLU A 278 13.78 9.55 -5.37
N VAL A 279 12.74 9.56 -6.19
CA VAL A 279 12.65 8.77 -7.41
C VAL A 279 12.51 9.71 -8.60
N ALA A 280 13.52 9.69 -9.49
CA ALA A 280 13.49 10.50 -10.70
C ALA A 280 12.47 9.98 -11.71
N ASP A 281 11.98 10.87 -12.57
CA ASP A 281 11.00 10.57 -13.61
C ASP A 281 9.71 9.88 -13.10
N ALA A 282 9.38 10.11 -11.82
CA ALA A 282 8.19 9.59 -11.17
C ALA A 282 7.28 10.75 -10.74
N GLY A 283 6.00 10.63 -11.05
CA GLY A 283 4.94 11.47 -10.53
C GLY A 283 4.43 11.00 -9.17
N HIS A 284 3.15 11.27 -8.91
CA HIS A 284 2.49 10.83 -7.68
C HIS A 284 2.46 9.30 -7.50
N LEU A 285 2.37 8.56 -8.59
CA LEU A 285 2.30 7.09 -8.58
C LEU A 285 3.69 6.44 -8.56
N VAL A 286 4.58 6.88 -7.68
CA VAL A 286 6.03 6.59 -7.66
C VAL A 286 6.36 5.11 -7.90
N HIS A 287 5.72 4.20 -7.16
CA HIS A 287 5.94 2.76 -7.22
C HIS A 287 5.37 2.10 -8.49
N TYR A 288 4.48 2.80 -9.17
CA TYR A 288 3.83 2.37 -10.40
C TYR A 288 4.51 2.98 -11.64
N ASP A 289 4.88 4.26 -11.56
CA ASP A 289 5.60 4.97 -12.63
C ASP A 289 7.00 4.41 -12.85
N GLN A 290 7.76 4.19 -11.76
CA GLN A 290 9.17 3.78 -11.78
C GLN A 290 9.44 2.61 -10.84
N PRO A 291 8.92 1.41 -11.11
CA PRO A 291 8.97 0.28 -10.17
C PRO A 291 10.38 -0.18 -9.81
N GLU A 292 11.34 -0.09 -10.73
CA GLU A 292 12.73 -0.48 -10.48
C GLU A 292 13.47 0.58 -9.64
N ALA A 293 13.31 1.87 -9.97
CA ALA A 293 13.89 2.95 -9.19
C ALA A 293 13.27 3.07 -7.79
N TRP A 294 11.95 2.84 -7.69
CA TRP A 294 11.26 2.69 -6.41
C TRP A 294 11.88 1.60 -5.55
N ARG A 295 12.06 0.40 -6.12
CA ARG A 295 12.70 -0.73 -5.43
C ARG A 295 14.10 -0.36 -4.95
N ALA A 296 14.94 0.20 -5.81
CA ALA A 296 16.30 0.60 -5.47
C ALA A 296 16.34 1.67 -4.36
N ALA A 297 15.34 2.56 -4.30
CA ALA A 297 15.23 3.59 -3.28
C ALA A 297 14.88 3.04 -1.88
N ILE A 298 14.04 1.99 -1.81
CA ILE A 298 13.55 1.45 -0.53
C ILE A 298 14.33 0.24 -0.01
N GLU A 299 15.02 -0.51 -0.85
CA GLU A 299 15.73 -1.74 -0.49
C GLU A 299 16.76 -1.53 0.64
N PRO A 300 17.64 -0.50 0.62
CA PRO A 300 18.60 -0.28 1.70
C PRO A 300 17.94 -0.01 3.06
N PHE A 301 16.82 0.70 3.06
CA PHE A 301 16.04 0.95 4.28
C PHE A 301 15.45 -0.34 4.83
N LEU A 302 14.85 -1.17 3.98
CA LEU A 302 14.27 -2.45 4.36
C LEU A 302 15.34 -3.40 4.93
N ASP A 303 16.50 -3.50 4.27
CA ASP A 303 17.61 -4.31 4.77
C ASP A 303 18.06 -3.84 6.17
N GLY A 304 18.14 -2.52 6.40
CA GLY A 304 18.45 -1.96 7.72
C GLY A 304 17.41 -2.34 8.78
N VAL A 305 16.11 -2.19 8.47
CA VAL A 305 15.01 -2.47 9.41
C VAL A 305 14.90 -3.96 9.75
N PHE A 306 15.10 -4.84 8.77
CA PHE A 306 14.98 -6.29 9.00
C PHE A 306 16.21 -6.94 9.61
N THR A 307 17.39 -6.31 9.53
CA THR A 307 18.61 -6.80 10.18
C THR A 307 18.79 -6.27 11.60
N SER A 308 18.16 -5.15 11.95
CA SER A 308 18.16 -4.61 13.32
C SER A 308 17.31 -5.50 14.24
N ARG A 309 17.93 -6.03 15.32
CA ARG A 309 17.29 -6.90 16.31
C ARG A 309 16.50 -6.09 17.33
#